data_f26617df8c845ee9808bd46aef3c925f
#
_entry.id   f26617df8c845ee9808bd46aef3c925f
#
_cell.length_a   1.000
_cell.length_b   1.000
_cell.length_c   1.000
_cell.angle_alpha   90.00
_cell.angle_beta   90.00
_cell.angle_gamma   90.00
#
_symmetry.space_group_name_H-M   'P 1'
#
loop_
_entity.id
_entity.type
_entity.pdbx_description
1 polymer ?
#
loop_
_entity_poly.entity_id
_entity_poly.type
_entity_poly.pdbx_seq_one_letter_code
_entity_poly.pdbx_strand_id
1 'polypeptide(L)' 'MSNYKSAIDRLNRCESLGDIDRALKGFERVHQAGHLTDSELQRLDAKAFDIILDWQEEVTA' A
#
# COMPACT_ATOMS: atom_id res chain seq x y z
N MET A 1 10.32 4.12 14.93
CA MET A 1 9.87 3.31 13.79
C MET A 1 9.45 4.21 12.64
N SER A 2 9.76 3.77 11.43
CA SER A 2 9.35 4.51 10.24
C SER A 2 7.88 4.21 9.91
N ASN A 3 7.08 5.25 9.69
CA ASN A 3 5.70 5.07 9.24
C ASN A 3 5.63 4.38 7.88
N TYR A 4 6.63 4.61 7.03
CA TYR A 4 6.75 3.94 5.74
C TYR A 4 6.89 2.42 5.89
N LYS A 5 7.75 1.98 6.81
CA LYS A 5 7.96 0.55 7.05
C LYS A 5 6.68 -0.12 7.54
N SER A 6 5.97 0.52 8.47
CA SER A 6 4.70 0.02 8.96
C SER A 6 3.65 -0.08 7.84
N ALA A 7 3.65 0.90 6.93
CA ALA A 7 2.75 0.92 5.77
C ALA A 7 3.06 -0.24 4.82
N ILE A 8 4.33 -0.51 4.54
CA ILE A 8 4.74 -1.64 3.69
C ILE A 8 4.28 -2.96 4.32
N ASP A 9 4.47 -3.13 5.63
CA ASP A 9 4.01 -4.32 6.34
C ASP A 9 2.50 -4.50 6.20
N ARG A 10 1.75 -3.41 6.30
CA ARG A 10 0.30 -3.45 6.16
C ARG A 10 -0.11 -3.90 4.76
N LEU A 11 0.55 -3.40 3.72
CA LEU A 11 0.29 -3.82 2.35
C LEU A 11 0.57 -5.30 2.15
N ASN A 12 1.66 -5.80 2.72
CA ASN A 12 2.03 -7.21 2.60
C ASN A 12 1.03 -8.14 3.28
N ARG A 13 0.24 -7.63 4.21
CA ARG A 13 -0.81 -8.40 4.90
C ARG A 13 -2.16 -8.35 4.20
N CYS A 14 -2.31 -7.52 3.18
CA CYS A 14 -3.57 -7.42 2.44
C CYS A 14 -3.83 -8.71 1.66
N GLU A 15 -5.07 -9.17 1.68
CA GLU A 15 -5.50 -10.39 1.03
C GLU A 15 -6.50 -10.16 -0.09
N SER A 16 -7.02 -8.94 -0.23
CA SER A 16 -8.03 -8.59 -1.23
C SER A 16 -7.85 -7.16 -1.70
N LEU A 17 -8.53 -6.84 -2.82
CA LEU A 17 -8.54 -5.46 -3.34
C LEU A 17 -9.16 -4.49 -2.33
N GLY A 18 -10.19 -4.93 -1.60
CA GLY A 18 -10.80 -4.11 -0.56
C GLY A 18 -9.81 -3.75 0.54
N ASP A 19 -8.97 -4.70 0.93
CA ASP A 19 -7.93 -4.47 1.93
C ASP A 19 -6.91 -3.44 1.44
N ILE A 20 -6.49 -3.55 0.17
CA ILE A 20 -5.56 -2.60 -0.45
C ILE A 20 -6.18 -1.20 -0.46
N ASP A 21 -7.42 -1.07 -0.87
CA ASP A 21 -8.12 0.21 -0.92
C ASP A 21 -8.16 0.89 0.45
N ARG A 22 -8.51 0.13 1.48
CA ARG A 22 -8.55 0.64 2.85
C ARG A 22 -7.17 1.08 3.34
N ALA A 23 -6.15 0.30 3.01
CA ALA A 23 -4.77 0.64 3.37
C ALA A 23 -4.35 1.95 2.70
N LEU A 24 -4.62 2.10 1.41
CA LEU A 24 -4.26 3.31 0.67
C LEU A 24 -4.96 4.55 1.23
N LYS A 25 -6.23 4.44 1.58
CA LYS A 25 -6.95 5.55 2.22
C LYS A 25 -6.34 5.93 3.56
N GLY A 26 -5.91 4.94 4.34
CA GLY A 26 -5.20 5.18 5.59
C GLY A 26 -3.88 5.90 5.37
N PHE A 27 -3.14 5.52 4.33
CA PHE A 27 -1.86 6.16 4.00
C PHE A 27 -2.05 7.62 3.59
N GLU A 28 -3.11 7.94 2.87
CA GLU A 28 -3.42 9.32 2.53
C GLU A 28 -3.63 10.17 3.78
N ARG A 29 -4.32 9.65 4.77
CA ARG A 29 -4.52 10.34 6.04
C ARG A 29 -3.20 10.58 6.77
N VAL A 30 -2.34 9.57 6.79
CA VAL A 30 -1.02 9.67 7.42
C VAL A 30 -0.17 10.70 6.70
N HIS A 31 -0.26 10.74 5.37
CA HIS A 31 0.42 11.74 4.55
C HIS A 31 -0.08 13.15 4.87
N GLN A 32 -1.40 13.34 4.95
CA GLN A 32 -1.99 14.63 5.28
C GLN A 32 -1.61 15.11 6.67
N ALA A 33 -1.40 14.18 7.60
CA ALA A 33 -0.95 14.49 8.94
C ALA A 33 0.56 14.83 9.01
N GLY A 34 1.28 14.69 7.89
CA GLY A 34 2.70 15.02 7.82
C GLY A 34 3.64 13.89 8.20
N HIS A 35 3.14 12.67 8.36
CA HIS A 35 3.93 11.51 8.77
C HIS A 35 4.48 10.68 7.61
N LEU A 36 4.08 10.96 6.38
CA LEU A 36 4.62 10.36 5.16
C LEU A 36 4.95 11.46 4.18
N THR A 37 6.08 11.31 3.47
CA THR A 37 6.46 12.23 2.39
C THR A 37 5.73 11.86 1.11
N ASP A 38 5.71 12.80 0.15
CA ASP A 38 5.14 12.54 -1.18
C ASP A 38 5.80 11.34 -1.85
N SER A 39 7.14 11.24 -1.75
CA SER A 39 7.90 10.13 -2.32
C SER A 39 7.50 8.81 -1.68
N GLU A 40 7.33 8.80 -0.37
CA GLU A 40 6.92 7.59 0.35
C GLU A 40 5.52 7.16 -0.06
N LEU A 41 4.60 8.11 -0.18
CA LEU A 41 3.24 7.81 -0.61
C LEU A 41 3.22 7.22 -2.02
N GLN A 42 4.01 7.79 -2.94
CA GLN A 42 4.12 7.27 -4.31
C GLN A 42 4.68 5.85 -4.34
N ARG A 43 5.67 5.56 -3.50
CA ARG A 43 6.22 4.20 -3.38
C ARG A 43 5.20 3.21 -2.85
N LEU A 44 4.37 3.64 -1.91
CA LEU A 44 3.30 2.80 -1.37
C LEU A 44 2.26 2.50 -2.44
N ASP A 45 1.89 3.48 -3.25
CA ASP A 45 0.96 3.28 -4.37
C ASP A 45 1.55 2.29 -5.38
N ALA A 46 2.83 2.43 -5.73
CA ALA A 46 3.51 1.52 -6.65
C ALA A 46 3.56 0.10 -6.09
N LYS A 47 3.85 -0.04 -4.80
CA LYS A 47 3.89 -1.34 -4.13
C LYS A 47 2.52 -2.01 -4.15
N ALA A 48 1.46 -1.25 -3.86
CA ALA A 48 0.09 -1.75 -3.90
C ALA A 48 -0.26 -2.25 -5.30
N PHE A 49 0.12 -1.51 -6.33
CA PHE A 49 -0.12 -1.89 -7.72
C PHE A 49 0.60 -3.19 -8.07
N ASP A 50 1.86 -3.34 -7.65
CA ASP A 50 2.64 -4.56 -7.87
C ASP A 50 1.97 -5.77 -7.21
N ILE A 51 1.45 -5.61 -6.01
CA ILE A 51 0.74 -6.69 -5.31
C ILE A 51 -0.50 -7.12 -6.10
N ILE A 52 -1.27 -6.16 -6.61
CA ILE A 52 -2.47 -6.44 -7.38
C ILE A 52 -2.11 -7.17 -8.68
N LEU A 53 -1.06 -6.73 -9.36
CA LEU A 53 -0.61 -7.40 -10.58
C LEU A 53 -0.17 -8.84 -10.31
N ASP A 54 0.50 -9.07 -9.21
CA ASP A 54 0.94 -10.40 -8.80
C ASP A 54 -0.27 -11.33 -8.62
N TRP A 55 -1.33 -10.84 -7.98
CA TRP A 55 -2.55 -11.62 -7.81
C TRP A 55 -3.21 -11.96 -9.15
N GLN A 56 -3.20 -11.02 -10.11
CA GLN A 56 -3.77 -11.24 -11.43
C GLN A 56 -3.00 -12.30 -12.20
N GLU A 57 -1.68 -12.32 -12.10
CA GLU A 57 -0.85 -13.33 -12.74
C GLU A 57 -1.16 -14.73 -12.21
N GLU A 58 -1.39 -14.86 -10.91
CA GLU A 58 -1.76 -16.14 -10.31
C GLU A 58 -3.09 -16.66 -10.84
N VAL A 59 -4.04 -15.76 -11.08
CA VAL A 59 -5.37 -16.12 -11.56
C VAL A 59 -5.34 -16.57 -13.00
N THR A 60 -4.43 -16.04 -13.80
CA THR A 60 -4.35 -16.37 -15.23
C THR A 60 -3.49 -17.60 -15.55
N ALA A 61 -2.80 -18.11 -14.58
CA ALA A 61 -2.00 -19.32 -14.74
C ALA A 61 -2.86 -20.62 -14.72
#